data_3f52e631c573d884cb35c6daeef88da9
#
_entry.id   3f52e631c573d884cb35c6daeef88da9
#
_cell.length_a   1.000
_cell.length_b   1.000
_cell.length_c   1.000
_cell.angle_alpha   90.00
_cell.angle_beta   90.00
_cell.angle_gamma   90.00
#
_symmetry.space_group_name_H-M   'P 1'
#
loop_
_entity.id
_entity.type
_entity.pdbx_description
1 polymer ?
#
loop_
_entity_poly.entity_id
_entity_poly.type
_entity_poly.pdbx_seq_one_letter_code
_entity_poly.pdbx_strand_id
1 'polypeptide(L)'
;MRNSLAATKSREFVFLSLKGNKFSRSKNYHNGLLKMGYKSTWVEIDSQNKFSQLLDCKKKYIEKNTTFIVASPSHILALYARLVLLQKIYLDAGWPLSDGVVLSRREYGFMGFRALLIYLLDFFAFHSSSMIFLESSAQVRSVRTKFLLSRKKLVVLETGFDENRVKNRNSAPVAAKRFTTLLFRGGAQQEAGLTVLTEVIELLKERKDIRFIVASKGFKVDTKSLTNVTIYDEYLSDQELWKLYGQADVVLGQLSKHSRLKRTLPHKFFEAGYFNKCYLTSNVGAISEFAEKELAFGFSGGSSQSLVEAINDLVDKKNLRSALGRNLGEFYIENFSQKTLTIKLVHNVVR
;
A
#
# COMPACT_ATOMS: atom_id res chain seq x y z
N MET A 1 12.06 -22.03 -21.52
CA MET A 1 11.57 -21.51 -20.22
C MET A 1 12.26 -22.14 -18.99
N ARG A 2 12.44 -23.46 -18.87
CA ARG A 2 13.08 -24.08 -17.67
C ARG A 2 14.52 -23.64 -17.43
N ASN A 3 15.35 -23.49 -18.46
CA ASN A 3 16.77 -23.09 -18.32
C ASN A 3 16.93 -21.61 -17.90
N SER A 4 16.01 -20.71 -18.25
CA SER A 4 16.04 -19.31 -17.82
C SER A 4 15.68 -19.15 -16.33
N LEU A 5 14.78 -19.99 -15.82
CA LEU A 5 14.40 -20.00 -14.40
C LEU A 5 15.52 -20.53 -13.49
N ALA A 6 16.30 -21.53 -13.95
CA ALA A 6 17.44 -22.05 -13.18
C ALA A 6 18.57 -21.01 -13.07
N ALA A 7 18.93 -20.34 -14.17
CA ALA A 7 19.91 -19.25 -14.18
C ALA A 7 19.48 -18.05 -13.32
N THR A 8 18.18 -17.81 -13.22
CA THR A 8 17.61 -16.73 -12.39
C THR A 8 17.72 -17.05 -10.90
N LYS A 9 17.65 -18.33 -10.50
CA LYS A 9 17.77 -18.74 -9.09
C LYS A 9 19.17 -18.58 -8.51
N SER A 10 20.21 -18.50 -9.35
CA SER A 10 21.58 -18.22 -8.89
C SER A 10 21.80 -16.73 -8.55
N ARG A 11 20.87 -15.86 -8.92
CA ARG A 11 20.95 -14.41 -8.67
C ARG A 11 20.58 -14.10 -7.22
N GLU A 12 21.33 -13.20 -6.61
CA GLU A 12 21.06 -12.67 -5.27
C GLU A 12 20.36 -11.31 -5.37
N PHE A 13 19.26 -11.13 -4.64
CA PHE A 13 18.55 -9.85 -4.53
C PHE A 13 18.91 -9.17 -3.22
N VAL A 14 19.48 -7.97 -3.28
CA VAL A 14 19.86 -7.20 -2.10
C VAL A 14 19.00 -5.97 -1.99
N PHE A 15 18.13 -5.95 -0.97
CA PHE A 15 17.31 -4.79 -0.64
C PHE A 15 18.10 -3.86 0.28
N LEU A 16 18.25 -2.60 -0.15
CA LEU A 16 18.87 -1.52 0.61
C LEU A 16 17.81 -0.64 1.22
N SER A 17 17.77 -0.51 2.52
CA SER A 17 16.78 0.29 3.24
C SER A 17 17.43 1.16 4.28
N LEU A 18 16.90 2.36 4.53
CA LEU A 18 17.31 3.14 5.69
C LEU A 18 16.89 2.42 6.97
N LYS A 19 17.75 2.48 7.99
CA LYS A 19 17.51 1.89 9.32
C LYS A 19 16.22 2.43 9.91
N GLY A 20 15.43 1.55 10.52
CA GLY A 20 14.14 1.90 11.11
C GLY A 20 12.98 2.03 10.12
N ASN A 21 13.19 1.72 8.85
CA ASN A 21 12.11 1.67 7.87
C ASN A 21 11.13 0.53 8.17
N LYS A 22 9.90 0.90 8.53
CA LYS A 22 8.80 -0.04 8.85
C LYS A 22 7.85 -0.28 7.67
N PHE A 23 8.14 0.27 6.50
CA PHE A 23 7.22 0.19 5.37
C PHE A 23 7.18 -1.22 4.77
N SER A 24 5.97 -1.79 4.65
CA SER A 24 5.78 -3.22 4.35
C SER A 24 5.96 -3.58 2.88
N ARG A 25 5.82 -2.62 1.95
CA ARG A 25 5.82 -2.86 0.50
C ARG A 25 7.03 -3.67 0.02
N SER A 26 8.24 -3.15 0.19
CA SER A 26 9.46 -3.83 -0.26
C SER A 26 9.75 -5.10 0.54
N LYS A 27 9.32 -5.16 1.81
CA LYS A 27 9.40 -6.39 2.62
C LYS A 27 8.52 -7.51 2.06
N ASN A 28 7.35 -7.17 1.51
CA ASN A 28 6.51 -8.13 0.82
C ASN A 28 7.25 -8.83 -0.33
N TYR A 29 7.97 -8.07 -1.16
CA TYR A 29 8.77 -8.63 -2.25
C TYR A 29 9.96 -9.45 -1.75
N HIS A 30 10.69 -8.95 -0.76
CA HIS A 30 11.80 -9.66 -0.13
C HIS A 30 11.34 -11.04 0.41
N ASN A 31 10.25 -11.05 1.16
CA ASN A 31 9.66 -12.27 1.72
C ASN A 31 9.16 -13.22 0.62
N GLY A 32 8.56 -12.66 -0.44
CA GLY A 32 8.11 -13.43 -1.58
C GLY A 32 9.26 -14.11 -2.34
N LEU A 33 10.39 -13.43 -2.51
CA LEU A 33 11.60 -14.01 -3.10
C LEU A 33 12.11 -15.19 -2.29
N LEU A 34 12.20 -15.03 -0.96
CA LEU A 34 12.62 -16.11 -0.05
C LEU A 34 11.69 -17.33 -0.14
N LYS A 35 10.37 -17.11 -0.13
CA LYS A 35 9.38 -18.20 -0.29
C LYS A 35 9.51 -18.95 -1.62
N MET A 36 9.92 -18.24 -2.68
CA MET A 36 10.12 -18.83 -4.00
C MET A 36 11.50 -19.48 -4.17
N GLY A 37 12.33 -19.49 -3.13
CA GLY A 37 13.66 -20.11 -3.13
C GLY A 37 14.75 -19.26 -3.78
N TYR A 38 14.54 -17.96 -3.95
CA TYR A 38 15.60 -17.03 -4.37
C TYR A 38 16.46 -16.62 -3.18
N LYS A 39 17.73 -16.32 -3.43
CA LYS A 39 18.57 -15.65 -2.45
C LYS A 39 18.15 -14.19 -2.33
N SER A 40 17.72 -13.77 -1.16
CA SER A 40 17.32 -12.39 -0.90
C SER A 40 17.83 -11.93 0.45
N THR A 41 18.52 -10.79 0.47
CA THR A 41 19.10 -10.20 1.67
C THR A 41 18.54 -8.80 1.90
N TRP A 42 18.16 -8.51 3.14
CA TRP A 42 17.75 -7.18 3.57
C TRP A 42 18.88 -6.50 4.32
N VAL A 43 19.36 -5.35 3.82
CA VAL A 43 20.44 -4.57 4.41
C VAL A 43 19.92 -3.23 4.89
N GLU A 44 20.02 -2.99 6.19
CA GLU A 44 19.69 -1.69 6.78
C GLU A 44 20.92 -0.79 6.79
N ILE A 45 20.79 0.39 6.22
CA ILE A 45 21.80 1.42 6.07
C ILE A 45 21.50 2.56 7.05
N ASP A 46 22.46 2.88 7.88
CA ASP A 46 22.38 4.05 8.78
C ASP A 46 22.47 5.33 7.97
N SER A 47 21.61 6.30 8.31
CA SER A 47 21.55 7.58 7.60
C SER A 47 22.82 8.43 7.72
N GLN A 48 23.61 8.24 8.78
CA GLN A 48 24.86 8.97 8.99
C GLN A 48 26.05 8.30 8.29
N ASN A 49 26.07 6.97 8.18
CA ASN A 49 27.17 6.16 7.68
C ASN A 49 26.89 5.56 6.29
N LYS A 50 26.02 6.18 5.49
CA LYS A 50 25.57 5.64 4.19
C LYS A 50 26.71 5.23 3.27
N PHE A 51 27.73 6.08 3.16
CA PHE A 51 28.83 5.85 2.22
C PHE A 51 29.68 4.64 2.60
N SER A 52 30.14 4.56 3.86
CA SER A 52 30.98 3.44 4.33
C SER A 52 30.22 2.10 4.26
N GLN A 53 28.97 2.07 4.71
CA GLN A 53 28.18 0.85 4.67
C GLN A 53 27.83 0.39 3.23
N LEU A 54 27.67 1.30 2.29
CA LEU A 54 27.53 0.96 0.88
C LEU A 54 28.84 0.45 0.27
N LEU A 55 30.01 0.93 0.71
CA LEU A 55 31.31 0.36 0.35
C LEU A 55 31.45 -1.07 0.86
N ASP A 56 31.00 -1.36 2.08
CA ASP A 56 31.00 -2.72 2.62
C ASP A 56 30.04 -3.63 1.84
N CYS A 57 28.88 -3.14 1.47
CA CYS A 57 27.97 -3.83 0.54
C CYS A 57 28.66 -4.11 -0.80
N LYS A 58 29.40 -3.15 -1.35
CA LYS A 58 30.18 -3.34 -2.58
C LYS A 58 31.16 -4.51 -2.44
N LYS A 59 32.01 -4.48 -1.43
CA LYS A 59 32.98 -5.55 -1.17
C LYS A 59 32.32 -6.93 -1.04
N LYS A 60 31.15 -6.99 -0.37
CA LYS A 60 30.45 -8.25 -0.07
C LYS A 60 29.70 -8.85 -1.25
N TYR A 61 29.15 -8.02 -2.14
CA TYR A 61 28.16 -8.46 -3.13
C TYR A 61 28.54 -8.21 -4.59
N ILE A 62 29.58 -7.40 -4.90
CA ILE A 62 29.82 -6.93 -6.28
C ILE A 62 30.30 -8.05 -7.23
N GLU A 63 30.99 -9.04 -6.72
CA GLU A 63 31.49 -10.18 -7.50
C GLU A 63 30.42 -11.22 -7.80
N LYS A 64 29.24 -11.07 -7.19
CA LYS A 64 28.11 -11.98 -7.34
C LYS A 64 27.14 -11.46 -8.39
N ASN A 65 26.38 -12.36 -8.99
CA ASN A 65 25.27 -12.00 -9.86
C ASN A 65 24.13 -11.36 -9.02
N THR A 66 24.35 -10.11 -8.57
CA THR A 66 23.53 -9.41 -7.59
C THR A 66 22.65 -8.35 -8.24
N THR A 67 21.41 -8.27 -7.79
CA THR A 67 20.44 -7.22 -8.10
C THR A 67 20.20 -6.35 -6.88
N PHE A 68 20.57 -5.08 -6.95
CA PHE A 68 20.36 -4.12 -5.87
C PHE A 68 19.03 -3.40 -6.04
N ILE A 69 18.17 -3.48 -5.01
CA ILE A 69 16.86 -2.82 -4.97
C ILE A 69 16.83 -1.88 -3.77
N VAL A 70 16.63 -0.60 -4.01
CA VAL A 70 16.42 0.39 -2.95
C VAL A 70 14.96 0.36 -2.54
N ALA A 71 14.72 0.09 -1.26
CA ALA A 71 13.38 -0.06 -0.68
C ALA A 71 12.74 1.31 -0.37
N SER A 72 11.45 1.44 -0.67
CA SER A 72 10.65 2.63 -0.26
C SER A 72 10.59 2.75 1.28
N PRO A 73 10.65 3.95 1.83
CA PRO A 73 10.82 5.29 1.24
C PRO A 73 12.28 5.77 1.22
N SER A 74 13.24 4.88 1.05
CA SER A 74 14.68 5.20 1.16
C SER A 74 15.28 5.81 -0.12
N HIS A 75 14.56 6.71 -0.81
CA HIS A 75 14.93 7.28 -2.13
C HIS A 75 16.36 7.84 -2.18
N ILE A 76 16.82 8.47 -1.10
CA ILE A 76 18.18 9.01 -0.99
C ILE A 76 19.25 7.93 -1.24
N LEU A 77 19.00 6.68 -0.86
CA LEU A 77 19.95 5.59 -1.08
C LEU A 77 20.13 5.25 -2.56
N ALA A 78 19.16 5.55 -3.43
CA ALA A 78 19.30 5.27 -4.87
C ALA A 78 20.45 6.07 -5.48
N LEU A 79 20.58 7.36 -5.11
CA LEU A 79 21.70 8.21 -5.53
C LEU A 79 23.02 7.68 -4.99
N TYR A 80 23.12 7.49 -3.66
CA TYR A 80 24.36 7.01 -3.03
C TYR A 80 24.77 5.62 -3.53
N ALA A 81 23.81 4.69 -3.65
CA ALA A 81 24.07 3.35 -4.15
C ALA A 81 24.57 3.38 -5.60
N ARG A 82 24.02 4.24 -6.46
CA ARG A 82 24.47 4.41 -7.85
C ARG A 82 25.93 4.86 -7.91
N LEU A 83 26.31 5.83 -7.07
CA LEU A 83 27.65 6.40 -7.04
C LEU A 83 28.68 5.44 -6.44
N VAL A 84 28.33 4.70 -5.38
CA VAL A 84 29.26 3.83 -4.66
C VAL A 84 29.38 2.45 -5.28
N LEU A 85 28.25 1.81 -5.61
CA LEU A 85 28.25 0.45 -6.13
C LEU A 85 28.65 0.39 -7.61
N LEU A 86 28.42 1.46 -8.36
CA LEU A 86 28.67 1.54 -9.81
C LEU A 86 27.91 0.46 -10.62
N GLN A 87 26.80 -0.04 -10.06
CA GLN A 87 25.93 -1.08 -10.62
C GLN A 87 24.57 -0.51 -11.01
N LYS A 88 23.77 -1.33 -11.73
CA LYS A 88 22.35 -1.00 -11.96
C LYS A 88 21.61 -1.00 -10.63
N ILE A 89 20.94 0.12 -10.32
CA ILE A 89 20.13 0.26 -9.13
C ILE A 89 18.66 0.28 -9.54
N TYR A 90 17.86 -0.56 -8.90
CA TYR A 90 16.42 -0.59 -9.03
C TYR A 90 15.80 0.14 -7.84
N LEU A 91 14.84 1.01 -8.07
CA LEU A 91 14.17 1.75 -7.00
C LEU A 91 12.73 1.26 -6.85
N ASP A 92 12.42 0.61 -5.74
CA ASP A 92 11.05 0.34 -5.36
C ASP A 92 10.45 1.58 -4.69
N ALA A 93 10.05 2.55 -5.50
CA ALA A 93 9.54 3.83 -5.00
C ALA A 93 8.11 3.73 -4.45
N GLY A 94 7.25 2.96 -5.14
CA GLY A 94 5.80 2.99 -4.91
C GLY A 94 5.18 4.32 -5.36
N TRP A 95 5.62 5.43 -4.77
CA TRP A 95 5.26 6.81 -5.12
C TRP A 95 6.44 7.77 -4.84
N PRO A 96 6.43 9.00 -5.38
CA PRO A 96 7.40 10.04 -5.02
C PRO A 96 7.30 10.42 -3.54
N LEU A 97 8.41 10.67 -2.87
CA LEU A 97 8.41 11.18 -1.49
C LEU A 97 7.62 12.50 -1.39
N SER A 98 7.72 13.35 -2.42
CA SER A 98 6.95 14.60 -2.50
C SER A 98 5.44 14.39 -2.43
N ASP A 99 4.91 13.30 -2.99
CA ASP A 99 3.47 12.98 -2.87
C ASP A 99 3.08 12.59 -1.44
N GLY A 100 3.96 11.92 -0.71
CA GLY A 100 3.70 11.51 0.67
C GLY A 100 3.92 12.62 1.70
N VAL A 101 5.05 13.32 1.61
CA VAL A 101 5.50 14.31 2.62
C VAL A 101 4.87 15.68 2.38
N VAL A 102 4.86 16.13 1.10
CA VAL A 102 4.39 17.49 0.78
C VAL A 102 2.88 17.52 0.54
N LEU A 103 2.34 16.62 -0.30
CA LEU A 103 0.92 16.65 -0.67
C LEU A 103 -0.01 16.02 0.37
N SER A 104 0.38 14.87 0.94
CA SER A 104 -0.48 14.10 1.85
C SER A 104 -0.40 14.61 3.29
N ARG A 105 0.81 14.65 3.84
CA ARG A 105 1.01 15.01 5.25
C ARG A 105 1.11 16.50 5.50
N ARG A 106 1.40 17.28 4.44
CA ARG A 106 1.66 18.74 4.53
C ARG A 106 2.70 19.09 5.59
N GLU A 107 3.68 18.23 5.80
CA GLU A 107 4.76 18.46 6.77
C GLU A 107 5.55 19.74 6.47
N TYR A 108 5.53 20.15 5.18
CA TYR A 108 6.16 21.39 4.70
C TYR A 108 5.18 22.15 3.80
N GLY A 109 5.24 23.48 3.85
CA GLY A 109 4.46 24.33 2.96
C GLY A 109 4.71 23.95 1.48
N PHE A 110 3.67 23.93 0.66
CA PHE A 110 3.68 23.41 -0.73
C PHE A 110 4.77 24.02 -1.61
N MET A 111 5.15 25.27 -1.38
CA MET A 111 6.18 26.01 -2.11
C MET A 111 7.40 26.37 -1.24
N GLY A 112 7.53 25.78 -0.05
CA GLY A 112 8.65 26.04 0.84
C GLY A 112 9.96 25.42 0.34
N PHE A 113 11.10 25.98 0.77
CA PHE A 113 12.44 25.47 0.44
C PHE A 113 12.61 23.98 0.72
N ARG A 114 12.05 23.48 1.83
CA ARG A 114 12.09 22.05 2.18
C ARG A 114 11.30 21.19 1.20
N ALA A 115 10.16 21.68 0.69
CA ALA A 115 9.41 20.99 -0.35
C ALA A 115 10.23 20.88 -1.64
N LEU A 116 10.91 21.95 -2.05
CA LEU A 116 11.81 21.93 -3.20
C LEU A 116 12.92 20.88 -3.03
N LEU A 117 13.54 20.79 -1.85
CA LEU A 117 14.56 19.77 -1.58
C LEU A 117 14.01 18.33 -1.72
N ILE A 118 12.78 18.08 -1.29
CA ILE A 118 12.13 16.77 -1.48
C ILE A 118 11.88 16.48 -2.96
N TYR A 119 11.46 17.49 -3.75
CA TYR A 119 11.29 17.32 -5.19
C TYR A 119 12.62 17.04 -5.90
N LEU A 120 13.69 17.73 -5.52
CA LEU A 120 15.05 17.49 -6.04
C LEU A 120 15.55 16.09 -5.66
N LEU A 121 15.28 15.66 -4.43
CA LEU A 121 15.61 14.30 -3.99
C LEU A 121 14.90 13.23 -4.84
N ASP A 122 13.60 13.36 -5.07
CA ASP A 122 12.86 12.48 -5.98
C ASP A 122 13.46 12.50 -7.39
N PHE A 123 13.75 13.69 -7.91
CA PHE A 123 14.35 13.87 -9.25
C PHE A 123 15.67 13.09 -9.37
N PHE A 124 16.62 13.33 -8.46
CA PHE A 124 17.92 12.66 -8.50
C PHE A 124 17.83 11.16 -8.24
N ALA A 125 16.98 10.72 -7.32
CA ALA A 125 16.76 9.30 -7.05
C ALA A 125 16.22 8.57 -8.29
N PHE A 126 15.25 9.17 -8.98
CA PHE A 126 14.65 8.58 -10.18
C PHE A 126 15.63 8.56 -11.36
N HIS A 127 16.39 9.64 -11.57
CA HIS A 127 17.38 9.67 -12.65
C HIS A 127 18.56 8.73 -12.41
N SER A 128 18.99 8.53 -11.17
CA SER A 128 20.06 7.61 -10.77
C SER A 128 19.65 6.14 -10.90
N SER A 129 18.36 5.84 -10.88
CA SER A 129 17.85 4.47 -10.95
C SER A 129 17.77 3.98 -12.39
N SER A 130 18.11 2.71 -12.60
CA SER A 130 17.99 2.04 -13.91
C SER A 130 16.53 1.72 -14.22
N MET A 131 15.73 1.38 -13.18
CA MET A 131 14.30 1.11 -13.26
C MET A 131 13.62 1.53 -11.96
N ILE A 132 12.38 1.96 -12.06
CA ILE A 132 11.58 2.49 -10.95
C ILE A 132 10.26 1.74 -10.91
N PHE A 133 9.94 1.13 -9.77
CA PHE A 133 8.68 0.45 -9.54
C PHE A 133 7.68 1.39 -8.86
N LEU A 134 6.52 1.56 -9.46
CA LEU A 134 5.44 2.44 -9.02
C LEU A 134 4.14 1.64 -8.85
N GLU A 135 3.28 2.06 -7.94
CA GLU A 135 2.12 1.26 -7.50
C GLU A 135 0.94 1.23 -8.48
N SER A 136 0.88 2.14 -9.45
CA SER A 136 -0.23 2.21 -10.41
C SER A 136 0.17 2.80 -11.75
N SER A 137 -0.61 2.53 -12.80
CA SER A 137 -0.44 3.15 -14.12
C SER A 137 -0.62 4.67 -14.08
N ALA A 138 -1.51 5.17 -13.23
CA ALA A 138 -1.72 6.60 -13.01
C ALA A 138 -0.49 7.24 -12.35
N GLN A 139 0.16 6.54 -11.40
CA GLN A 139 1.40 7.00 -10.80
C GLN A 139 2.54 7.03 -11.83
N VAL A 140 2.64 6.02 -12.69
CA VAL A 140 3.62 5.99 -13.79
C VAL A 140 3.45 7.18 -14.73
N ARG A 141 2.22 7.48 -15.15
CA ARG A 141 1.94 8.66 -16.00
C ARG A 141 2.37 9.97 -15.33
N SER A 142 1.99 10.14 -14.06
CA SER A 142 2.31 11.34 -13.28
C SER A 142 3.81 11.52 -13.10
N VAL A 143 4.53 10.48 -12.67
CA VAL A 143 5.98 10.50 -12.44
C VAL A 143 6.75 10.74 -13.74
N ARG A 144 6.32 10.09 -14.83
CA ARG A 144 6.93 10.29 -16.14
C ARG A 144 6.94 11.76 -16.55
N THR A 145 5.78 12.41 -16.47
CA THR A 145 5.65 13.83 -16.88
C THR A 145 6.34 14.77 -15.91
N LYS A 146 6.11 14.59 -14.61
CA LYS A 146 6.63 15.47 -13.55
C LYS A 146 8.16 15.48 -13.48
N PHE A 147 8.81 14.34 -13.72
CA PHE A 147 10.25 14.16 -13.60
C PHE A 147 10.95 13.91 -14.94
N LEU A 148 10.26 14.09 -16.07
CA LEU A 148 10.80 13.97 -17.44
C LEU A 148 11.51 12.62 -17.68
N LEU A 149 10.91 11.52 -17.23
CA LEU A 149 11.52 10.20 -17.31
C LEU A 149 11.09 9.43 -18.57
N SER A 150 12.01 8.59 -19.08
CA SER A 150 11.70 7.65 -20.15
C SER A 150 10.71 6.58 -19.66
N ARG A 151 9.70 6.25 -20.48
CA ARG A 151 8.73 5.19 -20.19
C ARG A 151 9.39 3.83 -19.91
N LYS A 152 10.55 3.56 -20.56
CA LYS A 152 11.32 2.31 -20.40
C LYS A 152 11.86 2.11 -18.97
N LYS A 153 12.03 3.19 -18.20
CA LYS A 153 12.47 3.13 -16.80
C LYS A 153 11.35 2.86 -15.80
N LEU A 154 10.10 2.96 -16.20
CA LEU A 154 8.95 2.98 -15.30
C LEU A 154 8.14 1.68 -15.44
N VAL A 155 7.94 1.01 -14.33
CA VAL A 155 7.19 -0.26 -14.25
C VAL A 155 6.09 -0.13 -13.22
N VAL A 156 4.90 -0.60 -13.56
CA VAL A 156 3.83 -0.80 -12.58
C VAL A 156 4.13 -2.08 -11.81
N LEU A 157 4.30 -1.92 -10.50
CA LEU A 157 4.42 -3.02 -9.57
C LEU A 157 3.61 -2.65 -8.33
N GLU A 158 2.49 -3.31 -8.12
CA GLU A 158 1.52 -2.97 -7.09
C GLU A 158 2.07 -3.30 -5.69
N THR A 159 1.55 -2.67 -4.66
CA THR A 159 2.04 -2.84 -3.29
C THR A 159 1.76 -4.24 -2.73
N GLY A 160 0.57 -4.78 -3.00
CA GLY A 160 0.14 -6.05 -2.45
C GLY A 160 0.00 -6.04 -0.92
N PHE A 161 0.01 -7.23 -0.35
CA PHE A 161 -0.08 -7.45 1.08
C PHE A 161 1.00 -8.45 1.53
N ASP A 162 1.68 -8.20 2.64
CA ASP A 162 2.66 -9.14 3.20
C ASP A 162 1.93 -10.27 3.93
N GLU A 163 1.67 -11.35 3.19
CA GLU A 163 0.92 -12.51 3.65
C GLU A 163 1.60 -13.23 4.83
N ASN A 164 2.91 -13.03 5.06
CA ASN A 164 3.64 -13.61 6.19
C ASN A 164 3.23 -13.01 7.54
N ARG A 165 2.60 -11.83 7.52
CA ARG A 165 2.09 -11.17 8.72
C ARG A 165 0.85 -11.86 9.29
N VAL A 166 0.21 -12.74 8.53
CA VAL A 166 -1.01 -13.47 8.93
C VAL A 166 -0.66 -14.91 9.23
N LYS A 167 -0.64 -15.30 10.50
CA LYS A 167 -0.36 -16.69 10.92
C LYS A 167 -1.50 -17.64 10.57
N ASN A 168 -2.76 -17.18 10.65
CA ASN A 168 -3.96 -17.98 10.34
C ASN A 168 -4.93 -17.13 9.51
N ARG A 169 -5.10 -17.47 8.23
CA ARG A 169 -6.08 -16.82 7.34
C ARG A 169 -7.52 -17.22 7.68
N ASN A 170 -7.69 -18.40 8.22
CA ASN A 170 -9.00 -18.93 8.61
C ASN A 170 -9.44 -18.34 9.95
N SER A 171 -9.94 -17.10 9.92
CA SER A 171 -10.84 -16.67 10.98
C SER A 171 -12.04 -17.61 10.96
N ALA A 172 -12.35 -18.22 12.11
CA ALA A 172 -13.53 -19.07 12.26
C ALA A 172 -14.76 -18.40 11.65
N PRO A 173 -15.66 -19.17 11.02
CA PRO A 173 -16.88 -18.60 10.49
C PRO A 173 -17.56 -17.82 11.61
N VAL A 174 -17.69 -16.52 11.40
CA VAL A 174 -18.38 -15.66 12.37
C VAL A 174 -19.84 -16.11 12.37
N ALA A 175 -20.35 -16.55 13.51
CA ALA A 175 -21.76 -16.92 13.70
C ALA A 175 -22.67 -15.86 13.06
N ALA A 176 -23.83 -16.27 12.57
CA ALA A 176 -24.77 -15.38 11.88
C ALA A 176 -24.99 -14.11 12.71
N LYS A 177 -24.44 -13.00 12.24
CA LYS A 177 -24.55 -11.71 12.93
C LYS A 177 -25.89 -11.07 12.61
N ARG A 178 -26.45 -10.38 13.60
CA ARG A 178 -27.65 -9.52 13.42
C ARG A 178 -27.33 -8.16 12.83
N PHE A 179 -26.03 -7.83 12.62
CA PHE A 179 -25.58 -6.53 12.14
C PHE A 179 -24.45 -6.67 11.11
N THR A 180 -24.33 -5.67 10.23
CA THR A 180 -23.23 -5.53 9.28
C THR A 180 -22.08 -4.76 9.94
N THR A 181 -20.89 -5.33 9.93
CA THR A 181 -19.69 -4.71 10.51
C THR A 181 -18.88 -3.97 9.45
N LEU A 182 -18.69 -2.67 9.66
CA LEU A 182 -17.91 -1.78 8.82
C LEU A 182 -16.58 -1.49 9.53
N LEU A 183 -15.47 -1.87 8.93
CA LEU A 183 -14.12 -1.64 9.48
C LEU A 183 -13.45 -0.48 8.76
N PHE A 184 -13.11 0.57 9.49
CA PHE A 184 -12.14 1.58 9.05
C PHE A 184 -10.83 1.39 9.82
N ARG A 185 -9.71 1.32 9.09
CA ARG A 185 -8.39 1.38 9.70
C ARG A 185 -7.53 2.40 8.95
N GLY A 186 -6.73 3.16 9.64
CA GLY A 186 -5.82 4.12 9.01
C GLY A 186 -5.39 5.24 9.93
N GLY A 187 -4.52 6.11 9.43
CA GLY A 187 -4.10 7.31 10.15
C GLY A 187 -4.96 8.53 9.78
N ALA A 188 -4.62 9.66 10.39
CA ALA A 188 -5.32 10.93 10.22
C ALA A 188 -4.87 11.75 8.98
N GLN A 189 -4.34 11.08 7.94
CA GLN A 189 -3.99 11.76 6.70
C GLN A 189 -5.25 12.29 5.99
N GLN A 190 -5.11 13.40 5.25
CA GLN A 190 -6.24 14.06 4.59
C GLN A 190 -7.02 13.15 3.64
N GLU A 191 -6.32 12.26 2.93
CA GLU A 191 -6.95 11.29 2.04
C GLU A 191 -7.82 10.26 2.78
N ALA A 192 -7.58 10.04 4.08
CA ALA A 192 -8.38 9.13 4.88
C ALA A 192 -9.84 9.57 4.99
N GLY A 193 -10.09 10.87 5.10
CA GLY A 193 -11.45 11.45 5.16
C GLY A 193 -12.14 11.19 6.50
N LEU A 194 -11.41 11.31 7.62
CA LEU A 194 -11.96 11.06 8.97
C LEU A 194 -13.16 11.95 9.30
N THR A 195 -13.19 13.19 8.78
CA THR A 195 -14.35 14.09 8.95
C THR A 195 -15.61 13.47 8.35
N VAL A 196 -15.50 12.94 7.13
CA VAL A 196 -16.62 12.24 6.47
C VAL A 196 -17.06 11.03 7.29
N LEU A 197 -16.10 10.27 7.85
CA LEU A 197 -16.42 9.13 8.71
C LEU A 197 -17.19 9.56 9.97
N THR A 198 -16.77 10.64 10.63
CA THR A 198 -17.43 11.17 11.82
C THR A 198 -18.86 11.55 11.52
N GLU A 199 -19.11 12.28 10.43
CA GLU A 199 -20.46 12.68 9.99
C GLU A 199 -21.35 11.47 9.69
N VAL A 200 -20.80 10.45 9.02
CA VAL A 200 -21.54 9.22 8.69
C VAL A 200 -21.89 8.42 9.95
N ILE A 201 -20.96 8.32 10.89
CA ILE A 201 -21.22 7.66 12.18
C ILE A 201 -22.39 8.36 12.90
N GLU A 202 -22.41 9.69 12.93
CA GLU A 202 -23.47 10.46 13.55
C GLU A 202 -24.82 10.27 12.83
N LEU A 203 -24.83 10.27 11.50
CA LEU A 203 -26.04 10.05 10.69
C LEU A 203 -26.62 8.63 10.87
N LEU A 204 -25.79 7.64 11.18
CA LEU A 204 -26.19 6.24 11.31
C LEU A 204 -26.20 5.74 12.77
N LYS A 205 -26.14 6.61 13.75
CA LYS A 205 -26.01 6.24 15.17
C LYS A 205 -27.17 5.40 15.71
N GLU A 206 -28.38 5.61 15.19
CA GLU A 206 -29.59 4.88 15.60
C GLU A 206 -29.77 3.52 14.89
N ARG A 207 -28.93 3.19 13.90
CA ARG A 207 -28.98 1.93 13.13
C ARG A 207 -28.42 0.77 13.93
N LYS A 208 -29.29 -0.09 14.44
CA LYS A 208 -28.92 -1.28 15.23
C LYS A 208 -28.39 -2.44 14.40
N ASP A 209 -28.61 -2.42 13.12
CA ASP A 209 -28.14 -3.40 12.14
C ASP A 209 -26.77 -3.04 11.53
N ILE A 210 -26.14 -1.96 11.99
CA ILE A 210 -24.81 -1.49 11.59
C ILE A 210 -23.89 -1.42 12.81
N ARG A 211 -22.66 -1.87 12.67
CA ARG A 211 -21.59 -1.70 13.65
C ARG A 211 -20.35 -1.13 12.99
N PHE A 212 -19.84 -0.03 13.51
CA PHE A 212 -18.57 0.55 13.11
C PHE A 212 -17.43 0.06 14.02
N ILE A 213 -16.33 -0.34 13.40
CA ILE A 213 -15.05 -0.57 14.07
C ILE A 213 -14.05 0.41 13.45
N VAL A 214 -13.50 1.31 14.26
CA VAL A 214 -12.55 2.34 13.82
C VAL A 214 -11.22 2.11 14.51
N ALA A 215 -10.21 1.65 13.78
CA ALA A 215 -8.85 1.48 14.23
C ALA A 215 -7.98 2.63 13.67
N SER A 216 -7.92 3.74 14.40
CA SER A 216 -7.25 4.97 13.95
C SER A 216 -6.73 5.77 15.14
N LYS A 217 -5.42 5.85 15.27
CA LYS A 217 -4.79 6.65 16.31
C LYS A 217 -5.13 8.13 16.14
N GLY A 218 -5.61 8.75 17.21
CA GLY A 218 -6.01 10.16 17.24
C GLY A 218 -7.41 10.41 16.66
N PHE A 219 -8.18 9.37 16.31
CA PHE A 219 -9.58 9.54 15.94
C PHE A 219 -10.42 9.80 17.20
N LYS A 220 -11.13 10.90 17.19
CA LYS A 220 -11.99 11.31 18.31
C LYS A 220 -13.40 11.58 17.80
N VAL A 221 -14.36 10.96 18.46
CA VAL A 221 -15.79 11.23 18.32
C VAL A 221 -16.41 11.13 19.71
N ASP A 222 -17.45 11.90 19.98
CA ASP A 222 -18.18 11.74 21.22
C ASP A 222 -18.95 10.42 21.20
N THR A 223 -18.46 9.46 21.97
CA THR A 223 -19.02 8.10 22.04
C THR A 223 -20.16 7.96 23.05
N LYS A 224 -20.48 9.00 23.84
CA LYS A 224 -21.48 8.90 24.92
C LYS A 224 -22.87 8.52 24.41
N SER A 225 -23.21 8.94 23.19
CA SER A 225 -24.49 8.63 22.53
C SER A 225 -24.41 7.51 21.50
N LEU A 226 -23.24 6.91 21.26
CA LEU A 226 -22.98 5.97 20.18
C LEU A 226 -22.93 4.52 20.70
N THR A 227 -23.96 3.74 20.45
CA THR A 227 -24.03 2.32 20.86
C THR A 227 -23.48 1.35 19.83
N ASN A 228 -23.31 1.80 18.58
CA ASN A 228 -22.93 0.99 17.43
C ASN A 228 -21.48 1.21 16.95
N VAL A 229 -20.61 1.86 17.75
CA VAL A 229 -19.22 2.21 17.38
C VAL A 229 -18.24 1.63 18.38
N THR A 230 -17.17 1.05 17.88
CA THR A 230 -15.99 0.64 18.68
C THR A 230 -14.76 1.34 18.13
N ILE A 231 -14.02 2.05 18.97
CA ILE A 231 -12.84 2.83 18.59
C ILE A 231 -11.60 2.22 19.25
N TYR A 232 -10.56 2.02 18.44
CA TYR A 232 -9.20 1.69 18.87
C TYR A 232 -8.29 2.90 18.57
N ASP A 233 -8.01 3.72 19.60
CA ASP A 233 -7.18 4.94 19.50
C ASP A 233 -5.69 4.62 19.76
N GLU A 234 -5.22 3.49 19.25
CA GLU A 234 -3.85 3.04 19.41
C GLU A 234 -3.35 2.27 18.18
N TYR A 235 -2.05 1.99 18.14
CA TYR A 235 -1.50 1.09 17.13
C TYR A 235 -1.74 -0.35 17.55
N LEU A 236 -2.63 -1.02 16.85
CA LEU A 236 -2.90 -2.43 17.05
C LEU A 236 -1.73 -3.29 16.55
N SER A 237 -1.49 -4.41 17.23
CA SER A 237 -0.64 -5.47 16.70
C SER A 237 -1.23 -6.07 15.43
N ASP A 238 -0.40 -6.72 14.62
CA ASP A 238 -0.85 -7.41 13.41
C ASP A 238 -1.95 -8.43 13.73
N GLN A 239 -1.81 -9.19 14.81
CA GLN A 239 -2.78 -10.20 15.19
C GLN A 239 -4.16 -9.60 15.54
N GLU A 240 -4.19 -8.50 16.27
CA GLU A 240 -5.43 -7.77 16.60
C GLU A 240 -6.07 -7.20 15.34
N LEU A 241 -5.27 -6.54 14.49
CA LEU A 241 -5.77 -5.95 13.26
C LEU A 241 -6.39 -7.00 12.34
N TRP A 242 -5.74 -8.15 12.16
CA TRP A 242 -6.26 -9.22 11.29
C TRP A 242 -7.51 -9.88 11.87
N LYS A 243 -7.64 -9.93 13.19
CA LYS A 243 -8.89 -10.34 13.84
C LYS A 243 -10.05 -9.38 13.49
N LEU A 244 -9.80 -8.05 13.44
CA LEU A 244 -10.81 -7.08 13.02
C LEU A 244 -11.20 -7.27 11.54
N TYR A 245 -10.23 -7.51 10.64
CA TYR A 245 -10.52 -7.86 9.24
C TYR A 245 -11.37 -9.13 9.15
N GLY A 246 -11.10 -10.15 9.97
CA GLY A 246 -11.93 -11.36 10.05
C GLY A 246 -13.37 -11.04 10.42
N GLN A 247 -13.60 -10.13 11.36
CA GLN A 247 -14.92 -9.71 11.84
C GLN A 247 -15.66 -8.77 10.88
N ALA A 248 -14.96 -8.06 10.01
CA ALA A 248 -15.56 -7.10 9.09
C ALA A 248 -16.41 -7.78 8.01
N ASP A 249 -17.49 -7.15 7.61
CA ASP A 249 -18.26 -7.46 6.41
C ASP A 249 -17.88 -6.51 5.27
N VAL A 250 -17.61 -5.25 5.61
CA VAL A 250 -17.17 -4.20 4.68
C VAL A 250 -15.91 -3.53 5.24
N VAL A 251 -14.91 -3.34 4.40
CA VAL A 251 -13.71 -2.55 4.72
C VAL A 251 -13.86 -1.17 4.09
N LEU A 252 -13.82 -0.14 4.91
CA LEU A 252 -13.87 1.26 4.47
C LEU A 252 -12.48 1.69 3.99
N GLY A 253 -12.44 2.14 2.76
CA GLY A 253 -11.23 2.63 2.09
C GLY A 253 -10.85 4.06 2.47
N GLN A 254 -10.45 4.83 1.46
CA GLN A 254 -10.26 6.27 1.59
C GLN A 254 -11.59 6.98 1.30
N LEU A 255 -11.94 7.95 2.13
CA LEU A 255 -13.28 8.56 2.11
C LEU A 255 -13.29 9.98 1.54
N SER A 256 -12.14 10.61 1.37
CA SER A 256 -12.03 11.97 0.84
C SER A 256 -11.96 11.99 -0.70
N LYS A 257 -11.97 13.22 -1.24
CA LYS A 257 -11.68 13.54 -2.66
C LYS A 257 -10.25 14.07 -2.88
N HIS A 258 -9.33 13.75 -1.98
CA HIS A 258 -7.97 14.27 -2.03
C HIS A 258 -7.25 13.90 -3.33
N SER A 259 -6.51 14.86 -3.92
CA SER A 259 -5.89 14.72 -5.25
C SER A 259 -4.89 13.56 -5.39
N ARG A 260 -4.26 13.14 -4.28
CA ARG A 260 -3.36 11.99 -4.25
C ARG A 260 -4.08 10.69 -4.63
N LEU A 261 -5.36 10.54 -4.27
CA LEU A 261 -6.16 9.36 -4.58
C LEU A 261 -6.34 9.11 -6.08
N LYS A 262 -6.15 10.14 -6.92
CA LYS A 262 -6.13 9.98 -8.38
C LYS A 262 -5.04 9.02 -8.87
N ARG A 263 -4.02 8.73 -8.05
CA ARG A 263 -2.84 7.94 -8.43
C ARG A 263 -2.54 6.75 -7.53
N THR A 264 -3.03 6.78 -6.29
CA THR A 264 -2.69 5.81 -5.24
C THR A 264 -3.70 4.67 -5.17
N LEU A 265 -3.19 3.44 -5.04
CA LEU A 265 -3.97 2.29 -4.59
C LEU A 265 -3.72 2.09 -3.09
N PRO A 266 -4.74 2.30 -2.24
CA PRO A 266 -4.57 2.20 -0.80
C PRO A 266 -4.24 0.78 -0.33
N HIS A 267 -3.38 0.62 0.67
CA HIS A 267 -3.06 -0.69 1.27
C HIS A 267 -4.29 -1.48 1.70
N LYS A 268 -5.32 -0.77 2.20
CA LYS A 268 -6.60 -1.36 2.61
C LYS A 268 -7.31 -2.14 1.51
N PHE A 269 -7.10 -1.75 0.23
CA PHE A 269 -7.63 -2.46 -0.92
C PHE A 269 -7.04 -3.88 -1.04
N PHE A 270 -5.73 -4.00 -0.92
CA PHE A 270 -5.05 -5.28 -0.96
C PHE A 270 -5.38 -6.15 0.27
N GLU A 271 -5.50 -5.52 1.44
CA GLU A 271 -5.92 -6.20 2.67
C GLU A 271 -7.34 -6.74 2.56
N ALA A 272 -8.29 -5.92 2.06
CA ALA A 272 -9.66 -6.35 1.81
C ALA A 272 -9.71 -7.54 0.83
N GLY A 273 -8.92 -7.49 -0.25
CA GLY A 273 -8.79 -8.59 -1.20
C GLY A 273 -8.24 -9.87 -0.56
N TYR A 274 -7.16 -9.77 0.22
CA TYR A 274 -6.60 -10.91 0.94
C TYR A 274 -7.62 -11.58 1.86
N PHE A 275 -8.46 -10.80 2.55
CA PHE A 275 -9.50 -11.31 3.47
C PHE A 275 -10.87 -11.56 2.82
N ASN A 276 -10.99 -11.45 1.50
CA ASN A 276 -12.26 -11.61 0.75
C ASN A 276 -13.38 -10.69 1.28
N LYS A 277 -13.04 -9.43 1.58
CA LYS A 277 -14.01 -8.46 2.13
C LYS A 277 -14.45 -7.46 1.07
N CYS A 278 -15.72 -7.08 1.12
CA CYS A 278 -16.23 -5.96 0.34
C CYS A 278 -15.44 -4.69 0.68
N TYR A 279 -14.95 -3.99 -0.34
CA TYR A 279 -14.19 -2.76 -0.18
C TYR A 279 -15.02 -1.56 -0.65
N LEU A 280 -15.38 -0.68 0.30
CA LEU A 280 -16.16 0.54 0.04
C LEU A 280 -15.24 1.76 0.14
N THR A 281 -15.15 2.56 -0.91
CA THR A 281 -14.21 3.67 -0.99
C THR A 281 -14.70 4.80 -1.89
N SER A 282 -14.09 5.99 -1.78
CA SER A 282 -14.36 7.07 -2.74
C SER A 282 -13.99 6.63 -4.15
N ASN A 283 -14.87 6.86 -5.11
CA ASN A 283 -14.68 6.52 -6.53
C ASN A 283 -13.83 7.60 -7.22
N VAL A 284 -12.53 7.61 -6.95
CA VAL A 284 -11.61 8.65 -7.43
C VAL A 284 -10.36 8.02 -8.04
N GLY A 285 -10.13 8.27 -9.32
CA GLY A 285 -8.85 8.01 -9.99
C GLY A 285 -8.48 6.52 -10.11
N ALA A 286 -7.35 6.11 -9.55
CA ALA A 286 -6.82 4.76 -9.76
C ALA A 286 -7.76 3.64 -9.28
N ILE A 287 -8.61 3.90 -8.29
CA ILE A 287 -9.55 2.90 -7.77
C ILE A 287 -10.82 2.77 -8.63
N SER A 288 -11.16 3.77 -9.44
CA SER A 288 -12.36 3.75 -10.28
C SER A 288 -12.38 2.58 -11.25
N GLU A 289 -11.23 2.22 -11.82
CA GLU A 289 -11.09 1.06 -12.72
C GLU A 289 -11.47 -0.27 -12.04
N PHE A 290 -11.26 -0.35 -10.72
CA PHE A 290 -11.63 -1.53 -9.93
C PHE A 290 -13.11 -1.51 -9.52
N ALA A 291 -13.68 -0.33 -9.31
CA ALA A 291 -15.11 -0.20 -9.07
C ALA A 291 -15.92 -0.59 -10.32
N GLU A 292 -15.49 -0.18 -11.51
CA GLU A 292 -16.10 -0.57 -12.79
C GLU A 292 -16.05 -2.09 -13.05
N LYS A 293 -15.07 -2.80 -12.46
CA LYS A 293 -14.93 -4.25 -12.53
C LYS A 293 -15.60 -5.00 -11.37
N GLU A 294 -16.42 -4.34 -10.59
CA GLU A 294 -17.06 -4.91 -9.39
C GLU A 294 -16.07 -5.50 -8.37
N LEU A 295 -14.88 -4.89 -8.26
CA LEU A 295 -13.85 -5.25 -7.29
C LEU A 295 -13.83 -4.28 -6.09
N ALA A 296 -14.58 -3.20 -6.17
CA ALA A 296 -14.79 -2.24 -5.10
C ALA A 296 -16.19 -1.62 -5.24
N PHE A 297 -16.76 -1.14 -4.16
CA PHE A 297 -17.98 -0.34 -4.20
C PHE A 297 -17.61 1.13 -4.04
N GLY A 298 -17.99 1.95 -5.02
CA GLY A 298 -17.61 3.36 -5.08
C GLY A 298 -18.72 4.28 -4.59
N PHE A 299 -18.33 5.38 -3.92
CA PHE A 299 -19.23 6.49 -3.59
C PHE A 299 -18.61 7.85 -3.99
N SER A 300 -19.37 8.93 -4.01
CA SER A 300 -18.88 10.28 -4.30
C SER A 300 -17.95 10.76 -3.16
N GLY A 301 -16.65 10.73 -3.38
CA GLY A 301 -15.64 11.03 -2.37
C GLY A 301 -15.85 12.38 -1.69
N GLY A 302 -15.70 12.41 -0.36
CA GLY A 302 -15.91 13.60 0.46
C GLY A 302 -17.39 13.94 0.75
N SER A 303 -18.34 13.12 0.29
CA SER A 303 -19.77 13.28 0.57
C SER A 303 -20.21 12.25 1.60
N SER A 304 -20.60 12.72 2.77
CA SER A 304 -21.16 11.89 3.85
C SER A 304 -22.49 11.27 3.43
N GLN A 305 -23.34 12.03 2.75
CA GLN A 305 -24.64 11.55 2.26
C GLN A 305 -24.46 10.39 1.26
N SER A 306 -23.56 10.55 0.27
CA SER A 306 -23.30 9.48 -0.70
C SER A 306 -22.67 8.24 -0.04
N LEU A 307 -21.87 8.41 1.03
CA LEU A 307 -21.34 7.29 1.80
C LEU A 307 -22.43 6.57 2.60
N VAL A 308 -23.38 7.32 3.18
CA VAL A 308 -24.57 6.74 3.87
C VAL A 308 -25.41 5.90 2.90
N GLU A 309 -25.68 6.41 1.70
CA GLU A 309 -26.43 5.69 0.65
C GLU A 309 -25.70 4.40 0.26
N ALA A 310 -24.39 4.48 0.02
CA ALA A 310 -23.56 3.31 -0.31
C ALA A 310 -23.51 2.27 0.83
N ILE A 311 -23.48 2.71 2.09
CA ILE A 311 -23.55 1.82 3.25
C ILE A 311 -24.92 1.13 3.31
N ASN A 312 -26.01 1.87 3.16
CA ASN A 312 -27.36 1.30 3.17
C ASN A 312 -27.54 0.24 2.07
N ASP A 313 -27.09 0.54 0.85
CA ASP A 313 -27.10 -0.43 -0.25
C ASP A 313 -26.34 -1.73 0.10
N LEU A 314 -25.16 -1.63 0.72
CA LEU A 314 -24.38 -2.80 1.10
C LEU A 314 -24.94 -3.52 2.32
N VAL A 315 -25.63 -2.86 3.23
CA VAL A 315 -26.34 -3.47 4.37
C VAL A 315 -27.53 -4.27 3.89
N ASP A 316 -28.36 -3.68 3.05
CA ASP A 316 -29.60 -4.27 2.57
C ASP A 316 -29.36 -5.39 1.54
N LYS A 317 -28.33 -5.26 0.69
CA LYS A 317 -27.99 -6.19 -0.38
C LYS A 317 -26.84 -7.14 0.02
N LYS A 318 -27.08 -8.05 0.97
CA LYS A 318 -26.07 -8.99 1.47
C LYS A 318 -25.38 -9.80 0.36
N ASN A 319 -26.14 -10.21 -0.68
CA ASN A 319 -25.60 -10.97 -1.80
C ASN A 319 -24.59 -10.15 -2.62
N LEU A 320 -24.89 -8.87 -2.88
CA LEU A 320 -23.98 -7.93 -3.53
C LEU A 320 -22.68 -7.79 -2.74
N ARG A 321 -22.80 -7.50 -1.45
CA ARG A 321 -21.64 -7.39 -0.55
C ARG A 321 -20.75 -8.62 -0.57
N SER A 322 -21.37 -9.80 -0.53
CA SER A 322 -20.65 -11.08 -0.57
C SER A 322 -20.00 -11.33 -1.94
N ALA A 323 -20.66 -10.96 -3.03
CA ALA A 323 -20.13 -11.09 -4.39
C ALA A 323 -18.91 -10.18 -4.57
N LEU A 324 -19.00 -8.89 -4.20
CA LEU A 324 -17.89 -7.95 -4.27
C LEU A 324 -16.66 -8.44 -3.48
N GLY A 325 -16.87 -8.99 -2.28
CA GLY A 325 -15.77 -9.55 -1.48
C GLY A 325 -15.10 -10.76 -2.14
N ARG A 326 -15.88 -11.67 -2.73
CA ARG A 326 -15.34 -12.83 -3.48
C ARG A 326 -14.59 -12.38 -4.73
N ASN A 327 -15.20 -11.53 -5.55
CA ASN A 327 -14.58 -11.04 -6.79
C ASN A 327 -13.23 -10.38 -6.50
N LEU A 328 -13.17 -9.50 -5.48
CA LEU A 328 -11.93 -8.88 -5.06
C LEU A 328 -10.91 -9.90 -4.55
N GLY A 329 -11.35 -10.92 -3.82
CA GLY A 329 -10.48 -11.98 -3.30
C GLY A 329 -9.87 -12.84 -4.40
N GLU A 330 -10.64 -13.25 -5.39
CA GLU A 330 -10.18 -14.00 -6.56
C GLU A 330 -9.20 -13.16 -7.37
N PHE A 331 -9.56 -11.91 -7.65
CA PHE A 331 -8.69 -10.98 -8.36
C PHE A 331 -7.37 -10.72 -7.62
N TYR A 332 -7.41 -10.62 -6.27
CA TYR A 332 -6.21 -10.50 -5.44
C TYR A 332 -5.27 -11.70 -5.62
N ILE A 333 -5.79 -12.92 -5.55
CA ILE A 333 -4.98 -14.14 -5.69
C ILE A 333 -4.26 -14.15 -7.03
N GLU A 334 -4.96 -13.82 -8.10
CA GLU A 334 -4.43 -13.86 -9.47
C GLU A 334 -3.43 -12.72 -9.74
N ASN A 335 -3.69 -11.52 -9.24
CA ASN A 335 -2.98 -10.31 -9.67
C ASN A 335 -2.07 -9.69 -8.61
N PHE A 336 -2.40 -9.83 -7.31
CA PHE A 336 -1.76 -9.10 -6.21
C PHE A 336 -1.20 -9.99 -5.11
N SER A 337 -1.35 -11.32 -5.20
CA SER A 337 -0.73 -12.24 -4.23
C SER A 337 0.78 -12.03 -4.18
N GLN A 338 1.37 -12.31 -3.03
CA GLN A 338 2.82 -12.20 -2.83
C GLN A 338 3.60 -12.97 -3.92
N LYS A 339 3.12 -14.17 -4.29
CA LYS A 339 3.71 -14.98 -5.37
C LYS A 339 3.64 -14.26 -6.72
N THR A 340 2.48 -13.77 -7.12
CA THR A 340 2.27 -13.09 -8.42
C THR A 340 3.12 -11.83 -8.53
N LEU A 341 3.14 -11.00 -7.47
CA LEU A 341 3.94 -9.77 -7.45
C LEU A 341 5.45 -10.07 -7.46
N THR A 342 5.89 -11.15 -6.79
CA THR A 342 7.29 -11.59 -6.83
C THR A 342 7.69 -12.02 -8.24
N ILE A 343 6.84 -12.75 -8.96
CA ILE A 343 7.09 -13.13 -10.36
C ILE A 343 7.21 -11.87 -11.24
N LYS A 344 6.30 -10.90 -11.06
CA LYS A 344 6.36 -9.61 -11.78
C LYS A 344 7.69 -8.88 -11.51
N LEU A 345 8.14 -8.82 -10.25
CA LEU A 345 9.42 -8.21 -9.88
C LEU A 345 10.58 -8.91 -10.59
N VAL A 346 10.71 -10.23 -10.44
CA VAL A 346 11.80 -11.03 -11.04
C VAL A 346 11.85 -10.84 -12.55
N HIS A 347 10.68 -10.92 -13.22
CA HIS A 347 10.60 -10.73 -14.68
C HIS A 347 11.12 -9.36 -15.15
N ASN A 348 10.91 -8.30 -14.39
CA ASN A 348 11.36 -6.96 -14.74
C ASN A 348 12.84 -6.68 -14.45
N VAL A 349 13.43 -7.34 -13.44
CA VAL A 349 14.84 -7.10 -13.09
C VAL A 349 15.84 -8.05 -13.76
N VAL A 350 15.35 -9.14 -14.36
CA VAL A 350 16.19 -10.15 -15.02
C VAL A 350 16.27 -9.94 -16.54
N ARG A 351 15.36 -9.16 -17.11
CA ARG A 351 15.46 -8.67 -18.49
C ARG A 351 16.56 -7.63 -18.63
#